data_93a37170ace41f0347c8a8b5cfa57536
#
_entry.id   93a37170ace41f0347c8a8b5cfa57536
#
_cell.length_a   1.000
_cell.length_b   1.000
_cell.length_c   1.000
_cell.angle_alpha   90.00
_cell.angle_beta   90.00
_cell.angle_gamma   90.00
#
_symmetry.space_group_name_H-M   'P 1'
#
loop_
_entity.id
_entity.type
_entity.pdbx_description
1 polymer ?
#
loop_
_entity_poly.entity_id
_entity_poly.type
_entity_poly.pdbx_seq_one_letter_code
_entity_poly.pdbx_strand_id
1 'polypeptide(L)'
;DQADFDKAKDKIDCYSKKMKLLGGAGNGQLAKMVNQICIAGLVQGLSEAINFGMKAGLNMEDVIEVISKGAAQSWQMENRYKTMIDDKFEFGFAVDWMRKDLKIAMEEAKNNGSLLPITEVVDKYYGEVQEMGGNRWDTSSLIRRLSK
;
A
#
# COMPACT_ATOMS: atom_id res chain seq x y z
N ASP A 1 -6.98 -23.65 -12.75
CA ASP A 1 -8.09 -24.55 -12.37
C ASP A 1 -7.79 -25.27 -11.04
N GLN A 2 -8.74 -26.08 -10.53
CA GLN A 2 -8.59 -26.77 -9.25
C GLN A 2 -7.44 -27.80 -9.28
N ALA A 3 -7.29 -28.51 -10.37
CA ALA A 3 -6.27 -29.55 -10.48
C ALA A 3 -4.84 -28.99 -10.46
N ASP A 4 -4.61 -27.85 -11.10
CA ASP A 4 -3.31 -27.16 -11.06
C ASP A 4 -3.06 -26.51 -9.70
N PHE A 5 -4.11 -25.98 -9.05
CA PHE A 5 -4.02 -25.48 -7.70
C PHE A 5 -3.60 -26.57 -6.72
N ASP A 6 -4.24 -27.74 -6.79
CA ASP A 6 -3.93 -28.89 -5.92
C ASP A 6 -2.50 -29.40 -6.10
N LYS A 7 -1.99 -29.45 -7.35
CA LYS A 7 -0.60 -29.80 -7.63
C LYS A 7 0.42 -28.79 -7.08
N ALA A 8 0.06 -27.51 -7.08
CA ALA A 8 0.96 -26.44 -6.62
C ALA A 8 0.92 -26.25 -5.10
N LYS A 9 -0.18 -26.65 -4.44
CA LYS A 9 -0.50 -26.34 -3.05
C LYS A 9 0.65 -26.63 -2.09
N ASP A 10 1.14 -27.88 -2.07
CA ASP A 10 2.16 -28.31 -1.11
C ASP A 10 3.47 -27.51 -1.24
N LYS A 11 3.79 -27.07 -2.47
CA LYS A 11 4.99 -26.26 -2.74
C LYS A 11 4.81 -24.82 -2.28
N ILE A 12 3.62 -24.26 -2.50
CA ILE A 12 3.33 -22.86 -2.14
C ILE A 12 3.13 -22.72 -0.63
N ASP A 13 2.57 -23.74 0.05
CA ASP A 13 2.37 -23.73 1.50
C ASP A 13 3.71 -23.57 2.27
N CYS A 14 4.85 -23.95 1.67
CA CYS A 14 6.17 -23.79 2.31
C CYS A 14 6.54 -22.31 2.58
N TYR A 15 5.96 -21.35 1.86
CA TYR A 15 6.29 -19.91 1.96
C TYR A 15 5.07 -18.98 2.03
N SER A 16 3.85 -19.53 2.00
CA SER A 16 2.61 -18.75 2.11
C SER A 16 1.98 -18.88 3.49
N LYS A 17 1.48 -17.78 4.03
CA LYS A 17 0.67 -17.79 5.27
C LYS A 17 -0.75 -18.26 5.03
N LYS A 18 -1.29 -18.03 3.84
CA LYS A 18 -2.64 -18.39 3.44
C LYS A 18 -2.71 -18.49 1.92
N MET A 19 -3.32 -19.55 1.42
CA MET A 19 -3.56 -19.77 0.01
C MET A 19 -5.01 -20.17 -0.22
N LYS A 20 -5.61 -19.64 -1.30
CA LYS A 20 -6.97 -20.02 -1.71
C LYS A 20 -7.10 -19.84 -3.23
N LEU A 21 -7.75 -20.79 -3.88
CA LEU A 21 -8.18 -20.61 -5.26
C LEU A 21 -9.36 -19.61 -5.28
N LEU A 22 -9.19 -18.50 -5.99
CA LEU A 22 -10.16 -17.41 -6.06
C LEU A 22 -11.08 -17.46 -7.28
N GLY A 23 -11.13 -18.60 -7.97
CA GLY A 23 -11.94 -18.83 -9.16
C GLY A 23 -11.11 -18.94 -10.44
N GLY A 24 -11.62 -18.42 -11.57
CA GLY A 24 -11.02 -18.55 -12.89
C GLY A 24 -9.72 -17.77 -13.11
N ALA A 25 -9.16 -17.94 -14.30
CA ALA A 25 -7.97 -17.19 -14.71
C ALA A 25 -8.20 -15.67 -14.60
N GLY A 26 -7.21 -14.95 -14.07
CA GLY A 26 -7.29 -13.51 -13.82
C GLY A 26 -7.73 -13.11 -12.41
N ASN A 27 -8.52 -13.92 -11.70
CA ASN A 27 -9.04 -13.56 -10.38
C ASN A 27 -7.95 -13.32 -9.33
N GLY A 28 -6.82 -14.02 -9.41
CA GLY A 28 -5.66 -13.77 -8.57
C GLY A 28 -5.05 -12.38 -8.79
N GLN A 29 -5.02 -11.91 -10.04
CA GLN A 29 -4.56 -10.56 -10.38
C GLN A 29 -5.54 -9.50 -9.89
N LEU A 30 -6.84 -9.73 -10.03
CA LEU A 30 -7.86 -8.84 -9.47
C LEU A 30 -7.76 -8.76 -7.94
N ALA A 31 -7.57 -9.88 -7.27
CA ALA A 31 -7.34 -9.88 -5.81
C ALA A 31 -6.09 -9.09 -5.41
N LYS A 32 -5.02 -9.15 -6.21
CA LYS A 32 -3.86 -8.28 -6.02
C LYS A 32 -4.24 -6.80 -6.17
N MET A 33 -5.08 -6.43 -7.15
CA MET A 33 -5.51 -5.04 -7.32
C MET A 33 -6.35 -4.56 -6.12
N VAL A 34 -7.22 -5.40 -5.57
CA VAL A 34 -7.94 -5.10 -4.31
C VAL A 34 -6.96 -4.77 -3.19
N ASN A 35 -5.91 -5.57 -3.01
CA ASN A 35 -4.86 -5.29 -2.02
C ASN A 35 -4.16 -3.95 -2.27
N GLN A 36 -3.80 -3.62 -3.52
CA GLN A 36 -3.10 -2.38 -3.85
C GLN A 36 -3.98 -1.14 -3.65
N ILE A 37 -5.27 -1.22 -3.95
CA ILE A 37 -6.25 -0.17 -3.65
C ILE A 37 -6.30 0.11 -2.14
N CYS A 38 -6.40 -0.95 -1.32
CA CYS A 38 -6.40 -0.81 0.14
C CYS A 38 -5.09 -0.16 0.64
N ILE A 39 -3.93 -0.65 0.19
CA ILE A 39 -2.62 -0.12 0.60
C ILE A 39 -2.48 1.36 0.23
N ALA A 40 -2.87 1.76 -0.97
CA ALA A 40 -2.74 3.15 -1.42
C ALA A 40 -3.48 4.12 -0.48
N GLY A 41 -4.76 3.86 -0.22
CA GLY A 41 -5.56 4.71 0.67
C GLY A 41 -5.03 4.71 2.12
N LEU A 42 -4.64 3.54 2.61
CA LEU A 42 -4.14 3.36 3.96
C LEU A 42 -2.81 4.11 4.18
N VAL A 43 -1.86 3.98 3.25
CA VAL A 43 -0.54 4.65 3.37
C VAL A 43 -0.68 6.17 3.27
N GLN A 44 -1.59 6.68 2.44
CA GLN A 44 -1.87 8.12 2.41
C GLN A 44 -2.45 8.60 3.74
N GLY A 45 -3.45 7.93 4.29
CA GLY A 45 -4.02 8.28 5.59
C GLY A 45 -2.99 8.22 6.72
N LEU A 46 -2.12 7.21 6.73
CA LEU A 46 -1.03 7.10 7.70
C LEU A 46 0.00 8.25 7.54
N SER A 47 0.32 8.63 6.31
CA SER A 47 1.22 9.77 6.03
C SER A 47 0.68 11.08 6.58
N GLU A 48 -0.61 11.34 6.38
CA GLU A 48 -1.28 12.52 6.93
C GLU A 48 -1.32 12.50 8.45
N ALA A 49 -1.64 11.35 9.05
CA ALA A 49 -1.71 11.19 10.50
C ALA A 49 -0.35 11.42 11.17
N ILE A 50 0.73 10.84 10.63
CA ILE A 50 2.09 11.04 11.17
C ILE A 50 2.50 12.52 11.01
N ASN A 51 2.33 13.11 9.84
CA ASN A 51 2.66 14.51 9.60
C ASN A 51 1.85 15.44 10.52
N PHE A 52 0.56 15.18 10.71
CA PHE A 52 -0.28 15.94 11.65
C PHE A 52 0.24 15.85 13.07
N GLY A 53 0.54 14.65 13.57
CA GLY A 53 1.05 14.44 14.92
C GLY A 53 2.41 15.11 15.14
N MET A 54 3.33 15.01 14.19
CA MET A 54 4.63 15.69 14.23
C MET A 54 4.46 17.22 14.32
N LYS A 55 3.59 17.80 13.49
CA LYS A 55 3.30 19.24 13.50
C LYS A 55 2.58 19.70 14.76
N ALA A 56 1.81 18.81 15.40
CA ALA A 56 1.18 19.06 16.70
C ALA A 56 2.15 18.90 17.89
N GLY A 57 3.41 18.53 17.65
CA GLY A 57 4.44 18.35 18.69
C GLY A 57 4.30 17.03 19.47
N LEU A 58 3.59 16.05 18.94
CA LEU A 58 3.45 14.75 19.58
C LEU A 58 4.70 13.87 19.34
N ASN A 59 5.06 13.06 20.33
CA ASN A 59 5.99 11.96 20.13
C ASN A 59 5.27 10.85 19.32
N MET A 60 5.60 10.76 18.04
CA MET A 60 4.90 9.82 17.15
C MET A 60 5.21 8.36 17.44
N GLU A 61 6.34 8.02 18.06
CA GLU A 61 6.61 6.64 18.49
C GLU A 61 5.61 6.22 19.58
N ASP A 62 5.40 7.05 20.59
CA ASP A 62 4.45 6.78 21.68
C ASP A 62 3.01 6.72 21.16
N VAL A 63 2.65 7.63 20.25
CA VAL A 63 1.32 7.64 19.63
C VAL A 63 1.07 6.33 18.87
N ILE A 64 2.01 5.90 18.02
CA ILE A 64 1.87 4.66 17.23
C ILE A 64 1.84 3.43 18.13
N GLU A 65 2.64 3.38 19.21
CA GLU A 65 2.59 2.29 20.18
C GLU A 65 1.17 2.07 20.71
N VAL A 66 0.48 3.15 21.07
CA VAL A 66 -0.90 3.08 21.58
C VAL A 66 -1.90 2.72 20.50
N ILE A 67 -1.93 3.47 19.39
CA ILE A 67 -2.99 3.31 18.37
C ILE A 67 -2.83 2.05 17.50
N SER A 68 -1.63 1.48 17.44
CA SER A 68 -1.38 0.22 16.70
C SER A 68 -2.08 -1.01 17.33
N LYS A 69 -2.66 -0.87 18.51
CA LYS A 69 -3.47 -1.91 19.17
C LYS A 69 -4.97 -1.67 19.01
N GLY A 70 -5.35 -0.59 18.36
CA GLY A 70 -6.74 -0.19 18.14
C GLY A 70 -7.22 -0.37 16.70
N ALA A 71 -8.37 0.23 16.38
CA ALA A 71 -9.04 0.08 15.07
C ALA A 71 -8.24 0.66 13.89
N ALA A 72 -7.29 1.56 14.12
CA ALA A 72 -6.44 2.14 13.09
C ALA A 72 -5.22 1.26 12.74
N GLN A 73 -5.03 0.13 13.43
CA GLN A 73 -3.90 -0.77 13.22
C GLN A 73 -3.81 -1.22 11.75
N SER A 74 -2.59 -1.29 11.28
CA SER A 74 -2.28 -1.87 9.96
C SER A 74 -0.83 -2.35 9.91
N TRP A 75 -0.55 -3.27 8.99
CA TRP A 75 0.82 -3.70 8.74
C TRP A 75 1.72 -2.51 8.37
N GLN A 76 1.21 -1.57 7.60
CA GLN A 76 1.96 -0.37 7.18
C GLN A 76 2.30 0.51 8.39
N MET A 77 1.35 0.72 9.29
CA MET A 77 1.59 1.44 10.53
C MET A 77 2.72 0.80 11.34
N GLU A 78 2.64 -0.50 11.61
CA GLU A 78 3.62 -1.19 12.46
C GLU A 78 5.01 -1.32 11.81
N ASN A 79 5.10 -1.39 10.48
CA ASN A 79 6.35 -1.70 9.79
C ASN A 79 6.95 -0.52 9.01
N ARG A 80 6.29 0.64 8.95
CA ARG A 80 6.75 1.80 8.17
C ARG A 80 6.85 3.09 8.97
N TYR A 81 6.18 3.23 10.09
CA TYR A 81 6.14 4.51 10.81
C TYR A 81 7.51 5.07 11.16
N LYS A 82 8.46 4.23 11.61
CA LYS A 82 9.81 4.68 11.98
C LYS A 82 10.54 5.29 10.78
N THR A 83 10.55 4.57 9.66
CA THR A 83 11.20 5.05 8.44
C THR A 83 10.51 6.28 7.85
N MET A 84 9.19 6.43 8.06
CA MET A 84 8.45 7.63 7.68
C MET A 84 8.85 8.84 8.52
N ILE A 85 9.03 8.67 9.84
CA ILE A 85 9.51 9.71 10.76
C ILE A 85 10.97 10.07 10.43
N ASP A 86 11.82 9.08 10.17
CA ASP A 86 13.23 9.22 9.85
C ASP A 86 13.52 9.72 8.43
N ASP A 87 12.50 9.91 7.59
CA ASP A 87 12.62 10.30 6.17
C ASP A 87 13.51 9.33 5.33
N LYS A 88 13.37 8.01 5.56
CA LYS A 88 14.16 6.96 4.90
C LYS A 88 13.26 6.07 4.04
N PHE A 89 13.52 5.99 2.72
CA PHE A 89 12.63 5.31 1.77
C PHE A 89 13.35 4.43 0.73
N GLU A 90 14.66 4.24 0.81
CA GLU A 90 15.45 3.47 -0.18
C GLU A 90 15.38 1.96 0.07
N PHE A 91 14.17 1.44 0.15
CA PHE A 91 13.85 0.02 0.39
C PHE A 91 12.42 -0.30 -0.05
N GLY A 92 11.98 -1.52 0.17
CA GLY A 92 10.58 -1.94 0.11
C GLY A 92 9.98 -1.99 -1.28
N PHE A 93 8.74 -1.51 -1.43
CA PHE A 93 7.96 -1.58 -2.66
C PHE A 93 7.95 -0.24 -3.39
N ALA A 94 8.62 -0.18 -4.53
CA ALA A 94 8.86 1.05 -5.27
C ALA A 94 7.58 1.76 -5.74
N VAL A 95 7.59 3.08 -5.67
CA VAL A 95 6.53 3.98 -6.19
C VAL A 95 6.17 3.65 -7.64
N ASP A 96 7.16 3.41 -8.53
CA ASP A 96 6.90 3.05 -9.93
C ASP A 96 6.01 1.81 -10.06
N TRP A 97 6.23 0.82 -9.21
CA TRP A 97 5.43 -0.42 -9.25
C TRP A 97 4.05 -0.23 -8.64
N MET A 98 3.92 0.61 -7.61
CA MET A 98 2.60 0.94 -7.08
C MET A 98 1.78 1.68 -8.13
N ARG A 99 2.32 2.68 -8.80
CA ARG A 99 1.63 3.41 -9.88
C ARG A 99 1.22 2.50 -11.03
N LYS A 100 2.09 1.58 -11.42
CA LYS A 100 1.74 0.54 -12.41
C LYS A 100 0.53 -0.28 -11.93
N ASP A 101 0.52 -0.73 -10.68
CA ASP A 101 -0.57 -1.54 -10.14
C ASP A 101 -1.87 -0.73 -10.01
N LEU A 102 -1.80 0.54 -9.56
CA LEU A 102 -2.98 1.42 -9.49
C LEU A 102 -3.54 1.73 -10.89
N LYS A 103 -2.68 1.89 -11.90
CA LYS A 103 -3.12 2.07 -13.28
C LYS A 103 -3.92 0.85 -13.77
N ILE A 104 -3.44 -0.37 -13.53
CA ILE A 104 -4.16 -1.60 -13.86
C ILE A 104 -5.52 -1.64 -13.15
N ALA A 105 -5.55 -1.30 -11.86
CA ALA A 105 -6.80 -1.25 -11.09
C ALA A 105 -7.80 -0.23 -11.66
N MET A 106 -7.35 0.97 -12.02
CA MET A 106 -8.18 2.00 -12.62
C MET A 106 -8.67 1.65 -14.05
N GLU A 107 -7.85 0.94 -14.83
CA GLU A 107 -8.26 0.42 -16.13
C GLU A 107 -9.36 -0.65 -15.98
N GLU A 108 -9.20 -1.58 -15.04
CA GLU A 108 -10.23 -2.59 -14.76
C GLU A 108 -11.50 -1.96 -14.18
N ALA A 109 -11.39 -0.93 -13.37
CA ALA A 109 -12.55 -0.21 -12.83
C ALA A 109 -13.44 0.38 -13.93
N LYS A 110 -12.85 0.84 -15.05
CA LYS A 110 -13.63 1.28 -16.22
C LYS A 110 -14.41 0.15 -16.88
N ASN A 111 -13.84 -1.06 -16.89
CA ASN A 111 -14.47 -2.23 -17.50
C ASN A 111 -15.64 -2.76 -16.65
N ASN A 112 -15.48 -2.76 -15.33
CA ASN A 112 -16.45 -3.32 -14.38
C ASN A 112 -17.38 -2.28 -13.74
N GLY A 113 -17.23 -0.98 -14.06
CA GLY A 113 -18.07 0.11 -13.57
C GLY A 113 -17.76 0.56 -12.14
N SER A 114 -16.65 0.15 -11.54
CA SER A 114 -16.26 0.59 -10.20
C SER A 114 -15.77 2.04 -10.20
N LEU A 115 -16.00 2.76 -9.10
CA LEU A 115 -15.47 4.10 -8.88
C LEU A 115 -14.34 4.03 -7.85
N LEU A 116 -13.18 4.58 -8.18
CA LEU A 116 -11.97 4.55 -7.35
C LEU A 116 -11.42 5.96 -7.06
N PRO A 117 -12.23 6.91 -6.52
CA PRO A 117 -11.82 8.31 -6.38
C PRO A 117 -10.59 8.49 -5.49
N ILE A 118 -10.46 7.73 -4.40
CA ILE A 118 -9.28 7.81 -3.51
C ILE A 118 -8.04 7.26 -4.22
N THR A 119 -8.17 6.14 -4.95
CA THR A 119 -7.06 5.55 -5.70
C THR A 119 -6.52 6.52 -6.75
N GLU A 120 -7.42 7.21 -7.47
CA GLU A 120 -7.05 8.23 -8.47
C GLU A 120 -6.28 9.40 -7.85
N VAL A 121 -6.72 9.88 -6.68
CA VAL A 121 -6.03 10.95 -5.95
C VAL A 121 -4.65 10.49 -5.49
N VAL A 122 -4.56 9.29 -4.90
CA VAL A 122 -3.30 8.76 -4.38
C VAL A 122 -2.31 8.44 -5.51
N ASP A 123 -2.78 7.98 -6.67
CA ASP A 123 -1.89 7.82 -7.84
C ASP A 123 -1.26 9.14 -8.28
N LYS A 124 -2.04 10.24 -8.29
CA LYS A 124 -1.48 11.59 -8.57
C LYS A 124 -0.42 11.97 -7.54
N TYR A 125 -0.66 11.69 -6.27
CA TYR A 125 0.31 11.95 -5.20
C TYR A 125 1.60 11.14 -5.36
N TYR A 126 1.52 9.88 -5.79
CA TYR A 126 2.72 9.13 -6.18
C TYR A 126 3.42 9.73 -7.39
N GLY A 127 2.68 10.35 -8.32
CA GLY A 127 3.29 11.13 -9.41
C GLY A 127 4.15 12.27 -8.89
N GLU A 128 3.67 13.04 -7.91
CA GLU A 128 4.45 14.09 -7.26
C GLU A 128 5.70 13.55 -6.54
N VAL A 129 5.62 12.35 -5.94
CA VAL A 129 6.80 11.68 -5.36
C VAL A 129 7.83 11.33 -6.45
N GLN A 130 7.39 10.88 -7.63
CA GLN A 130 8.29 10.64 -8.77
C GLN A 130 8.98 11.94 -9.22
N GLU A 131 8.26 13.07 -9.29
CA GLU A 131 8.83 14.39 -9.61
C GLU A 131 9.90 14.84 -8.60
N MET A 132 9.82 14.37 -7.34
CA MET A 132 10.84 14.54 -6.33
C MET A 132 12.06 13.61 -6.49
N GLY A 133 12.09 12.76 -7.52
CA GLY A 133 13.13 11.73 -7.75
C GLY A 133 12.85 10.40 -7.03
N GLY A 134 11.65 10.24 -6.47
CA GLY A 134 11.27 9.10 -5.64
C GLY A 134 10.79 7.85 -6.38
N ASN A 135 11.14 7.67 -7.64
CA ASN A 135 10.69 6.53 -8.47
C ASN A 135 10.91 5.17 -7.80
N ARG A 136 12.05 5.01 -7.10
CA ARG A 136 12.45 3.77 -6.44
C ARG A 136 12.21 3.76 -4.94
N TRP A 137 11.71 4.85 -4.35
CA TRP A 137 11.39 4.91 -2.93
C TRP A 137 10.22 4.00 -2.58
N ASP A 138 10.20 3.52 -1.33
CA ASP A 138 9.07 2.76 -0.77
C ASP A 138 7.78 3.59 -0.84
N THR A 139 6.65 2.93 -1.00
CA THR A 139 5.32 3.58 -1.07
C THR A 139 5.02 4.49 0.11
N SER A 140 5.63 4.27 1.28
CA SER A 140 5.48 5.12 2.46
C SER A 140 6.07 6.53 2.29
N SER A 141 6.83 6.79 1.21
CA SER A 141 7.36 8.10 0.86
C SER A 141 6.30 9.17 0.51
N LEU A 142 5.01 8.80 0.45
CA LEU A 142 3.90 9.76 0.33
C LEU A 142 3.97 10.87 1.40
N ILE A 143 4.49 10.59 2.59
CA ILE A 143 4.65 11.57 3.66
C ILE A 143 5.58 12.74 3.25
N ARG A 144 6.59 12.53 2.41
CA ARG A 144 7.51 13.58 1.94
C ARG A 144 6.80 14.75 1.26
N ARG A 145 5.68 14.50 0.61
CA ARG A 145 4.85 15.54 -0.02
C ARG A 145 4.27 16.53 1.01
N LEU A 146 4.10 16.09 2.26
CA LEU A 146 3.45 16.85 3.32
C LEU A 146 4.44 17.64 4.16
N SER A 147 5.73 17.40 3.97
CA SER A 147 6.82 18.01 4.78
C SER A 147 7.31 19.35 4.21
N LYS A 148 6.59 19.95 3.24
CA LYS A 148 6.89 21.25 2.65
C LYS A 148 6.47 22.40 3.57
#